data_ef4df90e9f95a511bd27eaac8d56fc20
#
_entry.id   ef4df90e9f95a511bd27eaac8d56fc20
#
_cell.length_a   1.000
_cell.length_b   1.000
_cell.length_c   1.000
_cell.angle_alpha   90.00
_cell.angle_beta   90.00
_cell.angle_gamma   90.00
#
_symmetry.space_group_name_H-M   'P 1'
#
loop_
_entity.id
_entity.type
_entity.pdbx_description
1 polymer ?
#
loop_
_entity_poly.entity_id
_entity_poly.type
_entity_poly.pdbx_seq_one_letter_code
_entity_poly.pdbx_strand_id
1 'polypeptide(L)'
;MWRATDPEGSESKKICWEVAPYLRGRGVDLGAGTFKILPQAISVDSGDHAAAFGHPFMADLRLDCEKLTLFASQSLDFVYSSHLLEHIEDYKGALKEWWRVIKQGGVLALYLPHKDFYPNIGCPGSNPTHKHDFLPSDIIGAMEAISSKDSAFDLVECQDRNDDCEYSMLLVFKKQTGKNAYSYKTPASEKTVLVCRFGAFGDLMQASSVFAGLKKQGYHVTLMTSEPGVDVVKHDPNIDKFMILDRDQIPNANLGDFWEYHAKKYTKFVNLSESVEGTFLAMPGRTLHKFPPALRHKLLDYNYVEVQHDIAGVPHDPQIKFYATPEEKAWARKTRAKMGDIVVMWSLAGSSVHKTWSGLDQIIALLMINYKNVDVVLVGGPECVLLEAGWEKEKRVHLTCGKWSIRESLSFIDECDVLIGPETGVLNAAANVDVPKIVFLSHSSVENLTRDWLHTTSLWSKETKCKGRGNNEAPACNLMHFGWEHCTKNEETGTAQCMADISTDEVAHHMKHLIDIRLKMKGLKAA
;
A
#
# COMPACT_ATOMS: atom_id res chain seq x y z
N MET A 1 -18.44 12.29 15.26
CA MET A 1 -17.10 11.64 15.22
C MET A 1 -17.35 10.14 15.27
N TRP A 2 -16.95 9.38 14.27
CA TRP A 2 -17.14 7.93 14.25
C TRP A 2 -16.38 7.28 15.40
N ARG A 3 -17.01 6.38 16.14
CA ARG A 3 -16.41 5.65 17.24
C ARG A 3 -16.87 4.19 17.18
N ALA A 4 -15.94 3.27 17.02
CA ALA A 4 -16.22 1.83 17.12
C ALA A 4 -16.75 1.42 18.51
N THR A 5 -16.67 2.31 19.48
CA THR A 5 -17.08 2.07 20.88
C THR A 5 -18.47 2.58 21.24
N ASP A 6 -19.20 3.26 20.33
CA ASP A 6 -20.56 3.77 20.54
C ASP A 6 -21.61 2.87 19.87
N PRO A 7 -22.86 2.97 20.22
CA PRO A 7 -23.54 2.67 21.47
C PRO A 7 -23.97 1.21 21.61
N GLU A 8 -24.50 0.82 22.74
CA GLU A 8 -25.12 -0.49 22.96
C GLU A 8 -26.18 -0.81 21.90
N GLY A 9 -26.15 -2.04 21.35
CA GLY A 9 -27.23 -2.56 20.50
C GLY A 9 -26.98 -2.54 18.99
N SER A 10 -25.81 -2.11 18.49
CA SER A 10 -25.51 -2.22 17.06
C SER A 10 -24.79 -3.52 16.71
N GLU A 11 -25.43 -4.37 15.91
CA GLU A 11 -24.82 -5.60 15.40
C GLU A 11 -23.58 -5.31 14.52
N SER A 12 -23.64 -4.25 13.71
CA SER A 12 -22.52 -3.80 12.87
C SER A 12 -21.23 -3.53 13.65
N LYS A 13 -21.34 -3.10 14.93
CA LYS A 13 -20.19 -2.84 15.78
C LYS A 13 -19.36 -4.09 16.06
N LYS A 14 -20.00 -5.25 16.20
CA LYS A 14 -19.34 -6.53 16.50
C LYS A 14 -18.36 -6.94 15.40
N ILE A 15 -18.64 -6.53 14.15
CA ILE A 15 -17.96 -7.00 12.96
C ILE A 15 -17.19 -5.92 12.19
N CYS A 16 -17.23 -4.66 12.63
CA CYS A 16 -16.71 -3.53 11.86
C CYS A 16 -15.22 -3.69 11.47
N TRP A 17 -14.39 -4.22 12.36
CA TRP A 17 -12.97 -4.45 12.06
C TRP A 17 -12.74 -5.61 11.10
N GLU A 18 -13.62 -6.62 11.13
CA GLU A 18 -13.51 -7.78 10.24
C GLU A 18 -13.87 -7.44 8.81
N VAL A 19 -14.95 -6.68 8.62
CA VAL A 19 -15.43 -6.34 7.27
C VAL A 19 -14.68 -5.16 6.66
N ALA A 20 -14.02 -4.33 7.46
CA ALA A 20 -13.33 -3.14 6.98
C ALA A 20 -12.41 -3.39 5.75
N PRO A 21 -11.56 -4.42 5.69
CA PRO A 21 -10.73 -4.67 4.51
C PRO A 21 -11.49 -4.97 3.22
N TYR A 22 -12.76 -5.35 3.32
CA TYR A 22 -13.62 -5.60 2.16
C TYR A 22 -14.35 -4.34 1.69
N LEU A 23 -14.55 -3.36 2.57
CA LEU A 23 -15.37 -2.16 2.33
C LEU A 23 -14.52 -0.97 1.90
N ARG A 24 -13.83 -1.11 0.75
CA ARG A 24 -12.94 -0.10 0.18
C ARG A 24 -13.67 0.77 -0.84
N GLY A 25 -13.23 2.02 -1.01
CA GLY A 25 -13.79 2.94 -1.98
C GLY A 25 -15.12 3.55 -1.54
N ARG A 26 -16.05 3.74 -2.49
CA ARG A 26 -17.37 4.34 -2.29
C ARG A 26 -18.43 3.26 -2.14
N GLY A 27 -19.14 3.25 -1.03
CA GLY A 27 -20.23 2.30 -0.83
C GLY A 27 -21.27 2.76 0.14
N VAL A 28 -22.27 1.92 0.32
CA VAL A 28 -23.42 2.18 1.20
C VAL A 28 -23.48 1.16 2.33
N ASP A 29 -23.99 1.64 3.46
CA ASP A 29 -24.35 0.87 4.64
C ASP A 29 -25.89 0.90 4.76
N LEU A 30 -26.54 -0.21 4.41
CA LEU A 30 -27.99 -0.33 4.32
C LEU A 30 -28.58 -0.84 5.63
N GLY A 31 -29.57 -0.12 6.14
CA GLY A 31 -30.16 -0.39 7.45
C GLY A 31 -29.19 0.00 8.58
N ALA A 32 -28.46 1.09 8.40
CA ALA A 32 -27.38 1.50 9.31
C ALA A 32 -27.86 1.81 10.75
N GLY A 33 -29.13 2.12 10.93
CA GLY A 33 -29.67 2.48 12.24
C GLY A 33 -28.92 3.64 12.88
N THR A 34 -28.33 3.39 14.05
CA THR A 34 -27.57 4.40 14.82
C THR A 34 -26.04 4.26 14.67
N PHE A 35 -25.54 3.21 14.01
CA PHE A 35 -24.13 2.94 13.87
C PHE A 35 -23.73 2.73 12.41
N LYS A 36 -22.95 3.65 11.88
CA LYS A 36 -22.37 3.55 10.55
C LYS A 36 -21.15 2.64 10.57
N ILE A 37 -21.11 1.65 9.68
CA ILE A 37 -20.04 0.62 9.66
C ILE A 37 -18.63 1.19 9.49
N LEU A 38 -18.46 2.20 8.65
CA LEU A 38 -17.21 2.93 8.43
C LEU A 38 -17.49 4.41 8.15
N PRO A 39 -16.58 5.32 8.50
CA PRO A 39 -16.79 6.77 8.35
C PRO A 39 -17.11 7.22 6.93
N GLN A 40 -16.49 6.58 5.93
CA GLN A 40 -16.65 6.91 4.51
C GLN A 40 -17.88 6.27 3.85
N ALA A 41 -18.52 5.29 4.47
CA ALA A 41 -19.75 4.71 3.94
C ALA A 41 -20.89 5.75 3.93
N ILE A 42 -21.75 5.69 2.93
CA ILE A 42 -23.01 6.43 2.93
C ILE A 42 -24.04 5.57 3.66
N SER A 43 -24.47 5.98 4.83
CA SER A 43 -25.50 5.25 5.57
C SER A 43 -26.88 5.54 5.01
N VAL A 44 -27.66 4.48 4.78
CA VAL A 44 -29.01 4.50 4.21
C VAL A 44 -29.96 3.78 5.15
N ASP A 45 -31.07 4.42 5.48
CA ASP A 45 -32.11 3.84 6.33
C ASP A 45 -33.50 4.42 5.97
N SER A 46 -34.59 3.67 6.10
CA SER A 46 -35.92 4.19 5.91
C SER A 46 -36.36 5.11 7.06
N GLY A 47 -35.80 4.89 8.23
CA GLY A 47 -36.14 5.58 9.47
C GLY A 47 -37.39 5.01 10.17
N ASP A 48 -38.00 3.93 9.67
CA ASP A 48 -39.22 3.35 10.23
C ASP A 48 -38.96 2.77 11.61
N HIS A 49 -37.85 2.07 11.79
CA HIS A 49 -37.45 1.55 13.09
C HIS A 49 -37.14 2.68 14.09
N ALA A 50 -36.41 3.71 13.67
CA ALA A 50 -36.12 4.86 14.51
C ALA A 50 -37.41 5.55 14.96
N ALA A 51 -38.37 5.74 14.04
CA ALA A 51 -39.69 6.33 14.35
C ALA A 51 -40.49 5.45 15.30
N ALA A 52 -40.52 4.13 15.11
CA ALA A 52 -41.26 3.19 15.95
C ALA A 52 -40.76 3.15 17.41
N PHE A 53 -39.46 3.33 17.62
CA PHE A 53 -38.83 3.28 18.96
C PHE A 53 -38.47 4.65 19.53
N GLY A 54 -38.83 5.75 18.84
CA GLY A 54 -38.57 7.12 19.32
C GLY A 54 -37.08 7.52 19.29
N HIS A 55 -36.27 6.84 18.46
CA HIS A 55 -34.86 7.16 18.27
C HIS A 55 -34.68 8.26 17.21
N PRO A 56 -33.64 9.08 17.29
CA PRO A 56 -33.32 10.04 16.25
C PRO A 56 -32.91 9.31 14.95
N PHE A 57 -33.30 9.87 13.81
CA PHE A 57 -32.78 9.41 12.51
C PHE A 57 -31.31 9.85 12.36
N MET A 58 -30.40 8.88 12.16
CA MET A 58 -28.94 9.10 12.15
C MET A 58 -28.29 8.83 10.80
N ALA A 59 -28.99 8.19 9.85
CA ALA A 59 -28.42 7.87 8.54
C ALA A 59 -28.22 9.13 7.66
N ASP A 60 -27.26 9.06 6.73
CA ASP A 60 -27.00 10.15 5.78
C ASP A 60 -28.15 10.34 4.78
N LEU A 61 -28.79 9.24 4.38
CA LEU A 61 -29.91 9.24 3.43
C LEU A 61 -31.12 8.50 4.00
N ARG A 62 -32.28 9.13 3.90
CA ARG A 62 -33.57 8.45 4.12
C ARG A 62 -34.07 7.87 2.82
N LEU A 63 -33.98 6.54 2.67
CA LEU A 63 -34.33 5.83 1.44
C LEU A 63 -34.78 4.41 1.78
N ASP A 64 -35.72 3.88 1.00
CA ASP A 64 -36.08 2.47 1.01
C ASP A 64 -34.88 1.63 0.54
N CYS A 65 -34.38 0.76 1.42
CA CYS A 65 -33.20 -0.07 1.13
C CYS A 65 -33.47 -1.14 0.05
N GLU A 66 -34.72 -1.45 -0.25
CA GLU A 66 -35.12 -2.36 -1.33
C GLU A 66 -34.96 -1.71 -2.74
N LYS A 67 -34.95 -0.36 -2.80
CA LYS A 67 -35.02 0.41 -4.04
C LYS A 67 -33.92 1.47 -4.09
N LEU A 68 -32.76 1.09 -4.50
CA LEU A 68 -31.60 1.99 -4.58
C LEU A 68 -31.59 2.87 -5.84
N THR A 69 -32.74 3.50 -6.16
CA THR A 69 -32.96 4.26 -7.40
C THR A 69 -32.05 5.48 -7.56
N LEU A 70 -31.53 6.01 -6.47
CA LEU A 70 -30.55 7.12 -6.50
C LEU A 70 -29.15 6.68 -6.99
N PHE A 71 -28.87 5.36 -7.00
CA PHE A 71 -27.59 4.82 -7.37
C PHE A 71 -27.65 4.18 -8.75
N ALA A 72 -26.82 4.65 -9.67
CA ALA A 72 -26.69 4.06 -11.00
C ALA A 72 -26.16 2.62 -10.92
N SER A 73 -26.45 1.79 -11.94
CA SER A 73 -25.87 0.45 -12.04
C SER A 73 -24.35 0.55 -12.08
N GLN A 74 -23.66 -0.33 -11.35
CA GLN A 74 -22.20 -0.40 -11.29
C GLN A 74 -21.53 0.94 -10.87
N SER A 75 -22.11 1.61 -9.88
CA SER A 75 -21.61 2.88 -9.35
C SER A 75 -20.89 2.78 -8.01
N LEU A 76 -21.13 1.71 -7.25
CA LEU A 76 -20.61 1.52 -5.90
C LEU A 76 -19.51 0.45 -5.85
N ASP A 77 -18.51 0.69 -5.04
CA ASP A 77 -17.42 -0.26 -4.78
C ASP A 77 -17.87 -1.32 -3.76
N PHE A 78 -18.77 -0.97 -2.83
CA PHE A 78 -19.35 -1.94 -1.93
C PHE A 78 -20.80 -1.61 -1.55
N VAL A 79 -21.52 -2.65 -1.15
CA VAL A 79 -22.78 -2.60 -0.38
C VAL A 79 -22.56 -3.45 0.86
N TYR A 80 -22.82 -2.87 2.02
CA TYR A 80 -22.85 -3.56 3.30
C TYR A 80 -24.24 -3.52 3.89
N SER A 81 -24.65 -4.60 4.54
CA SER A 81 -25.91 -4.66 5.28
C SER A 81 -25.78 -5.59 6.48
N SER A 82 -26.31 -5.15 7.61
CA SER A 82 -26.32 -5.89 8.86
C SER A 82 -27.72 -5.98 9.44
N HIS A 83 -28.21 -7.19 9.70
CA HIS A 83 -29.49 -7.46 10.34
C HIS A 83 -30.67 -6.64 9.74
N LEU A 84 -30.71 -6.59 8.39
CA LEU A 84 -31.77 -5.92 7.63
C LEU A 84 -32.51 -6.86 6.69
N LEU A 85 -31.79 -7.76 6.00
CA LEU A 85 -32.36 -8.56 4.91
C LEU A 85 -33.47 -9.50 5.38
N GLU A 86 -33.38 -9.98 6.62
CA GLU A 86 -34.40 -10.82 7.28
C GLU A 86 -35.75 -10.10 7.50
N HIS A 87 -35.78 -8.78 7.43
CA HIS A 87 -36.96 -7.97 7.54
C HIS A 87 -37.63 -7.67 6.19
N ILE A 88 -36.99 -7.94 5.09
CA ILE A 88 -37.43 -7.60 3.73
C ILE A 88 -38.25 -8.76 3.16
N GLU A 89 -39.52 -8.50 2.77
CA GLU A 89 -40.41 -9.53 2.21
C GLU A 89 -39.83 -10.14 0.92
N ASP A 90 -39.46 -9.31 -0.06
CA ASP A 90 -38.77 -9.75 -1.29
C ASP A 90 -37.24 -9.61 -1.17
N TYR A 91 -36.63 -10.40 -0.30
CA TYR A 91 -35.18 -10.36 -0.12
C TYR A 91 -34.38 -10.70 -1.39
N LYS A 92 -34.96 -11.50 -2.30
CA LYS A 92 -34.29 -11.83 -3.58
C LYS A 92 -34.27 -10.63 -4.52
N GLY A 93 -35.37 -9.86 -4.55
CA GLY A 93 -35.42 -8.59 -5.26
C GLY A 93 -34.46 -7.57 -4.71
N ALA A 94 -34.36 -7.46 -3.38
CA ALA A 94 -33.40 -6.59 -2.71
C ALA A 94 -31.94 -6.98 -3.05
N LEU A 95 -31.58 -8.26 -2.93
CA LEU A 95 -30.25 -8.75 -3.32
C LEU A 95 -29.91 -8.45 -4.78
N LYS A 96 -30.88 -8.58 -5.70
CA LYS A 96 -30.71 -8.25 -7.11
C LYS A 96 -30.43 -6.76 -7.32
N GLU A 97 -31.15 -5.90 -6.59
CA GLU A 97 -30.96 -4.45 -6.65
C GLU A 97 -29.62 -4.03 -6.04
N TRP A 98 -29.23 -4.59 -4.89
CA TRP A 98 -27.93 -4.37 -4.26
C TRP A 98 -26.79 -4.82 -5.17
N TRP A 99 -26.96 -5.98 -5.83
CA TRP A 99 -25.98 -6.48 -6.79
C TRP A 99 -25.88 -5.63 -8.05
N ARG A 100 -26.97 -5.02 -8.50
CA ARG A 100 -27.02 -4.12 -9.66
C ARG A 100 -26.10 -2.91 -9.47
N VAL A 101 -26.13 -2.27 -8.31
CA VAL A 101 -25.37 -1.03 -8.05
C VAL A 101 -23.89 -1.27 -7.84
N ILE A 102 -23.47 -2.49 -7.53
CA ILE A 102 -22.06 -2.85 -7.30
C ILE A 102 -21.31 -2.95 -8.62
N LYS A 103 -20.12 -2.33 -8.67
CA LYS A 103 -19.16 -2.41 -9.81
C LYS A 103 -18.57 -3.80 -9.97
N GLN A 104 -17.95 -4.07 -11.12
CA GLN A 104 -17.02 -5.20 -11.26
C GLN A 104 -15.85 -5.04 -10.30
N GLY A 105 -15.50 -6.12 -9.60
CA GLY A 105 -14.51 -6.12 -8.52
C GLY A 105 -15.01 -5.59 -7.17
N GLY A 106 -16.21 -5.00 -7.14
CA GLY A 106 -16.84 -4.52 -5.91
C GLY A 106 -17.44 -5.64 -5.06
N VAL A 107 -17.91 -5.31 -3.86
CA VAL A 107 -18.24 -6.26 -2.80
C VAL A 107 -19.66 -6.08 -2.28
N LEU A 108 -20.37 -7.20 -2.03
CA LEU A 108 -21.54 -7.29 -1.17
C LEU A 108 -21.13 -8.00 0.12
N ALA A 109 -21.25 -7.32 1.25
CA ALA A 109 -20.97 -7.90 2.55
C ALA A 109 -22.25 -7.93 3.38
N LEU A 110 -22.64 -9.12 3.84
CA LEU A 110 -23.87 -9.38 4.58
C LEU A 110 -23.55 -9.96 5.95
N TYR A 111 -24.05 -9.35 6.99
CA TYR A 111 -24.00 -9.86 8.35
C TYR A 111 -25.44 -10.08 8.83
N LEU A 112 -25.86 -11.34 8.98
CA LEU A 112 -27.25 -11.73 9.14
C LEU A 112 -27.42 -12.67 10.35
N PRO A 113 -28.60 -12.66 11.04
CA PRO A 113 -28.86 -13.67 12.04
C PRO A 113 -28.89 -15.06 11.40
N HIS A 114 -28.24 -16.03 12.08
CA HIS A 114 -28.15 -17.39 11.60
C HIS A 114 -29.29 -18.21 12.18
N LYS A 115 -30.02 -18.94 11.33
CA LYS A 115 -31.20 -19.75 11.69
C LYS A 115 -30.99 -20.69 12.87
N ASP A 116 -29.77 -21.29 12.97
CA ASP A 116 -29.50 -22.28 14.03
C ASP A 116 -29.02 -21.64 15.34
N PHE A 117 -28.72 -20.33 15.35
CA PHE A 117 -28.17 -19.62 16.51
C PHE A 117 -29.14 -18.54 17.07
N TYR A 118 -30.08 -18.06 16.26
CA TYR A 118 -31.09 -17.08 16.65
C TYR A 118 -32.48 -17.71 16.76
N PRO A 119 -33.36 -17.25 17.68
CA PRO A 119 -34.71 -17.77 17.78
C PRO A 119 -35.50 -17.60 16.47
N ASN A 120 -35.92 -18.71 15.87
CA ASN A 120 -36.65 -18.72 14.60
C ASN A 120 -38.06 -18.11 14.74
N ILE A 121 -38.61 -17.66 13.62
CA ILE A 121 -39.94 -17.07 13.53
C ILE A 121 -40.96 -17.97 14.20
N GLY A 122 -41.76 -17.39 15.08
CA GLY A 122 -42.78 -18.09 15.85
C GLY A 122 -42.29 -18.80 17.13
N CYS A 123 -41.00 -18.79 17.41
CA CYS A 123 -40.42 -19.27 18.65
C CYS A 123 -40.38 -18.17 19.73
N PRO A 124 -40.42 -18.53 21.02
CA PRO A 124 -40.22 -17.56 22.09
C PRO A 124 -38.88 -16.83 21.95
N GLY A 125 -38.89 -15.50 22.04
CA GLY A 125 -37.70 -14.66 21.92
C GLY A 125 -37.33 -14.25 20.47
N SER A 126 -38.08 -14.73 19.46
CA SER A 126 -37.88 -14.27 18.09
C SER A 126 -38.30 -12.80 17.90
N ASN A 127 -37.60 -12.10 17.01
CA ASN A 127 -37.98 -10.75 16.60
C ASN A 127 -39.28 -10.82 15.75
N PRO A 128 -40.37 -10.16 16.16
CA PRO A 128 -41.66 -10.28 15.47
C PRO A 128 -41.69 -9.63 14.09
N THR A 129 -40.68 -8.85 13.74
CA THR A 129 -40.56 -8.18 12.44
C THR A 129 -39.77 -9.00 11.41
N HIS A 130 -39.13 -10.10 11.82
CA HIS A 130 -38.47 -11.02 10.89
C HIS A 130 -39.46 -11.66 9.93
N LYS A 131 -39.11 -11.73 8.68
CA LYS A 131 -39.85 -12.40 7.58
C LYS A 131 -39.18 -13.69 7.18
N HIS A 132 -37.89 -13.82 7.45
CA HIS A 132 -37.07 -14.97 7.04
C HIS A 132 -36.08 -15.37 8.13
N ASP A 133 -35.83 -16.68 8.22
CA ASP A 133 -34.74 -17.29 8.98
C ASP A 133 -33.75 -17.88 7.99
N PHE A 134 -32.53 -17.36 7.96
CA PHE A 134 -31.53 -17.71 6.94
C PHE A 134 -30.44 -18.68 7.41
N LEU A 135 -30.09 -19.62 6.54
CA LEU A 135 -28.83 -20.32 6.54
C LEU A 135 -27.90 -19.71 5.46
N PRO A 136 -26.56 -19.89 5.54
CA PRO A 136 -25.64 -19.47 4.48
C PRO A 136 -26.04 -19.98 3.09
N SER A 137 -26.55 -21.22 3.00
CA SER A 137 -27.01 -21.84 1.74
C SER A 137 -28.18 -21.10 1.08
N ASP A 138 -29.07 -20.47 1.86
CA ASP A 138 -30.23 -19.75 1.32
C ASP A 138 -29.78 -18.49 0.57
N ILE A 139 -28.84 -17.76 1.17
CA ILE A 139 -28.25 -16.56 0.56
C ILE A 139 -27.37 -16.92 -0.63
N ILE A 140 -26.55 -17.95 -0.52
CA ILE A 140 -25.73 -18.45 -1.65
C ILE A 140 -26.61 -18.84 -2.81
N GLY A 141 -27.68 -19.61 -2.58
CA GLY A 141 -28.62 -20.02 -3.63
C GLY A 141 -29.36 -18.84 -4.26
N ALA A 142 -29.71 -17.81 -3.48
CA ALA A 142 -30.30 -16.58 -4.01
C ALA A 142 -29.29 -15.82 -4.91
N MET A 143 -28.03 -15.72 -4.48
CA MET A 143 -26.96 -15.10 -5.28
C MET A 143 -26.64 -15.88 -6.56
N GLU A 144 -26.65 -17.19 -6.52
CA GLU A 144 -26.52 -18.05 -7.72
C GLU A 144 -27.64 -17.80 -8.73
N ALA A 145 -28.87 -17.64 -8.25
CA ALA A 145 -30.05 -17.39 -9.10
C ALA A 145 -30.01 -16.02 -9.81
N ILE A 146 -29.38 -15.01 -9.23
CA ILE A 146 -29.24 -13.67 -9.85
C ILE A 146 -27.94 -13.51 -10.64
N SER A 147 -27.03 -14.46 -10.54
CA SER A 147 -25.73 -14.43 -11.22
C SER A 147 -25.85 -14.65 -12.73
N SER A 148 -24.91 -14.08 -13.48
CA SER A 148 -24.75 -14.28 -14.92
C SER A 148 -23.26 -14.30 -15.30
N LYS A 149 -22.93 -14.59 -16.55
CA LYS A 149 -21.54 -14.56 -17.04
C LYS A 149 -20.86 -13.19 -16.84
N ASP A 150 -21.64 -12.11 -16.93
CA ASP A 150 -21.12 -10.75 -16.78
C ASP A 150 -21.29 -10.22 -15.36
N SER A 151 -21.89 -11.01 -14.46
CA SER A 151 -22.22 -10.62 -13.09
C SER A 151 -22.17 -11.83 -12.15
N ALA A 152 -21.11 -12.63 -12.27
CA ALA A 152 -20.79 -13.73 -11.38
C ALA A 152 -20.20 -13.20 -10.06
N PHE A 153 -20.06 -14.07 -9.07
CA PHE A 153 -19.41 -13.74 -7.81
C PHE A 153 -18.25 -14.69 -7.49
N ASP A 154 -17.34 -14.21 -6.64
CA ASP A 154 -16.48 -15.03 -5.79
C ASP A 154 -16.92 -14.85 -4.34
N LEU A 155 -17.34 -15.93 -3.68
CA LEU A 155 -17.62 -15.93 -2.25
C LEU A 155 -16.29 -16.03 -1.51
N VAL A 156 -15.80 -14.89 -1.02
CA VAL A 156 -14.47 -14.75 -0.41
C VAL A 156 -14.47 -14.94 1.10
N GLU A 157 -15.66 -14.83 1.74
CA GLU A 157 -15.87 -15.09 3.16
C GLU A 157 -17.22 -15.74 3.37
N CYS A 158 -17.26 -16.77 4.23
CA CYS A 158 -18.49 -17.43 4.70
C CYS A 158 -18.21 -18.00 6.08
N GLN A 159 -18.66 -17.33 7.12
CA GLN A 159 -18.37 -17.67 8.51
C GLN A 159 -19.64 -17.72 9.33
N ASP A 160 -19.79 -18.79 10.11
CA ASP A 160 -20.75 -18.85 11.21
C ASP A 160 -20.14 -18.16 12.43
N ARG A 161 -20.95 -17.36 13.11
CA ARG A 161 -20.52 -16.55 14.24
C ARG A 161 -21.47 -16.75 15.41
N ASN A 162 -21.06 -17.63 16.30
CA ASN A 162 -21.82 -18.01 17.50
C ASN A 162 -21.01 -17.88 18.80
N ASP A 163 -19.87 -17.18 18.75
CA ASP A 163 -19.02 -16.90 19.90
C ASP A 163 -19.38 -15.55 20.54
N ASP A 164 -19.06 -15.36 21.82
CA ASP A 164 -19.15 -14.08 22.54
C ASP A 164 -20.49 -13.33 22.36
N CYS A 165 -21.63 -14.03 22.47
CA CYS A 165 -22.98 -13.46 22.27
C CYS A 165 -23.31 -13.10 20.81
N GLU A 166 -22.56 -13.57 19.85
CA GLU A 166 -22.95 -13.54 18.45
C GLU A 166 -23.90 -14.70 18.11
N TYR A 167 -24.80 -14.48 17.18
CA TYR A 167 -25.78 -15.46 16.68
C TYR A 167 -26.00 -15.30 15.18
N SER A 168 -24.94 -14.97 14.48
CA SER A 168 -25.00 -14.45 13.11
C SER A 168 -24.12 -15.24 12.15
N MET A 169 -24.17 -14.87 10.87
CA MET A 169 -23.27 -15.32 9.83
C MET A 169 -22.75 -14.14 9.03
N LEU A 170 -21.50 -14.23 8.59
CA LEU A 170 -20.88 -13.29 7.66
C LEU A 170 -20.72 -13.93 6.30
N LEU A 171 -21.22 -13.25 5.25
CA LEU A 171 -20.98 -13.62 3.84
C LEU A 171 -20.44 -12.41 3.08
N VAL A 172 -19.37 -12.61 2.35
CA VAL A 172 -18.77 -11.57 1.51
C VAL A 172 -18.64 -12.07 0.08
N PHE A 173 -19.39 -11.46 -0.83
CA PHE A 173 -19.41 -11.76 -2.27
C PHE A 173 -18.67 -10.67 -3.02
N LYS A 174 -17.63 -11.04 -3.78
CA LYS A 174 -16.92 -10.14 -4.69
C LYS A 174 -17.44 -10.33 -6.10
N LYS A 175 -17.86 -9.25 -6.76
CA LYS A 175 -18.39 -9.29 -8.12
C LYS A 175 -17.31 -9.52 -9.14
N GLN A 176 -17.54 -10.47 -10.06
CA GLN A 176 -16.60 -10.82 -11.12
C GLN A 176 -17.30 -11.20 -12.41
N THR A 177 -16.54 -11.42 -13.48
CA THR A 177 -17.02 -12.01 -14.72
C THR A 177 -16.69 -13.52 -14.77
N GLY A 178 -17.42 -14.26 -15.57
CA GLY A 178 -17.17 -15.68 -15.80
C GLY A 178 -18.08 -16.60 -15.01
N LYS A 179 -17.54 -17.42 -14.13
CA LYS A 179 -18.28 -18.37 -13.28
C LYS A 179 -18.21 -17.97 -11.82
N ASN A 180 -19.21 -18.38 -11.04
CA ASN A 180 -19.15 -18.25 -9.60
C ASN A 180 -17.98 -19.07 -9.03
N ALA A 181 -17.30 -18.50 -8.03
CA ALA A 181 -16.19 -19.09 -7.31
C ALA A 181 -16.44 -19.04 -5.77
N TYR A 182 -15.69 -19.85 -5.04
CA TYR A 182 -15.88 -20.05 -3.59
C TYR A 182 -14.51 -20.09 -2.90
N SER A 183 -13.82 -18.95 -2.92
CA SER A 183 -12.44 -18.82 -2.39
C SER A 183 -12.34 -18.95 -0.87
N TYR A 184 -13.43 -18.76 -0.13
CA TYR A 184 -13.47 -18.97 1.32
C TYR A 184 -13.12 -20.41 1.74
N LYS A 185 -13.28 -21.38 0.84
CA LYS A 185 -13.00 -22.81 1.09
C LYS A 185 -11.50 -23.15 1.10
N THR A 186 -10.63 -22.17 0.87
CA THR A 186 -9.17 -22.43 0.90
C THR A 186 -8.75 -22.85 2.30
N PRO A 187 -8.02 -23.97 2.46
CA PRO A 187 -7.60 -24.46 3.77
C PRO A 187 -6.75 -23.40 4.49
N ALA A 188 -7.09 -23.06 5.72
CA ALA A 188 -6.26 -22.23 6.57
C ALA A 188 -4.98 -23.00 6.94
N SER A 189 -3.83 -22.33 6.83
CA SER A 189 -2.57 -22.87 7.39
C SER A 189 -2.65 -22.79 8.91
N GLU A 190 -2.18 -23.83 9.62
CA GLU A 190 -2.10 -23.83 11.09
C GLU A 190 -1.19 -22.72 11.62
N LYS A 191 -0.23 -22.27 10.82
CA LYS A 191 0.77 -21.25 11.19
C LYS A 191 0.63 -20.03 10.29
N THR A 192 -0.02 -18.99 10.78
CA THR A 192 -0.33 -17.76 10.02
C THR A 192 0.39 -16.55 10.58
N VAL A 193 0.80 -15.62 9.72
CA VAL A 193 1.34 -14.31 10.13
C VAL A 193 0.66 -13.19 9.36
N LEU A 194 0.26 -12.16 10.10
CA LEU A 194 -0.15 -10.88 9.51
C LEU A 194 1.01 -9.90 9.63
N VAL A 195 1.53 -9.47 8.48
CA VAL A 195 2.54 -8.41 8.39
C VAL A 195 1.85 -7.13 7.98
N CYS A 196 1.97 -6.08 8.77
CA CYS A 196 1.41 -4.77 8.49
C CYS A 196 2.53 -3.84 8.00
N ARG A 197 2.46 -3.35 6.76
CA ARG A 197 3.36 -2.33 6.22
C ARG A 197 2.63 -1.41 5.26
N PHE A 198 2.42 -0.18 5.70
CA PHE A 198 2.01 0.94 4.87
C PHE A 198 3.24 1.78 4.54
N GLY A 199 3.13 2.70 3.61
CA GLY A 199 4.22 3.59 3.23
C GLY A 199 4.38 3.68 1.72
N ALA A 200 5.49 4.27 1.29
CA ALA A 200 5.85 4.41 -0.12
C ALA A 200 6.44 3.11 -0.69
N PHE A 201 6.67 3.07 -2.00
CA PHE A 201 7.22 1.91 -2.71
C PHE A 201 8.54 1.41 -2.11
N GLY A 202 9.43 2.34 -1.71
CA GLY A 202 10.70 2.00 -1.09
C GLY A 202 10.55 1.22 0.21
N ASP A 203 9.56 1.59 1.01
CA ASP A 203 9.26 0.94 2.29
C ASP A 203 8.82 -0.50 2.12
N LEU A 204 7.97 -0.74 1.12
CA LEU A 204 7.52 -2.09 0.76
C LEU A 204 8.66 -2.93 0.18
N MET A 205 9.53 -2.33 -0.62
CA MET A 205 10.71 -3.03 -1.15
C MET A 205 11.65 -3.45 -0.02
N GLN A 206 11.92 -2.59 0.96
CA GLN A 206 12.71 -2.96 2.14
C GLN A 206 12.06 -4.12 2.92
N ALA A 207 10.74 -4.06 3.14
CA ALA A 207 9.99 -5.11 3.84
C ALA A 207 9.99 -6.46 3.08
N SER A 208 10.24 -6.48 1.75
CA SER A 208 10.23 -7.71 0.96
C SER A 208 11.24 -8.75 1.46
N SER A 209 12.36 -8.30 2.02
CA SER A 209 13.37 -9.19 2.60
C SER A 209 12.89 -10.01 3.80
N VAL A 210 11.88 -9.51 4.54
CA VAL A 210 11.29 -10.18 5.72
C VAL A 210 10.42 -11.37 5.31
N PHE A 211 9.68 -11.26 4.18
CA PHE A 211 8.69 -12.28 3.80
C PHE A 211 9.33 -13.65 3.55
N ALA A 212 10.48 -13.69 2.90
CA ALA A 212 11.22 -14.93 2.68
C ALA A 212 11.64 -15.62 3.99
N GLY A 213 12.05 -14.84 5.00
CA GLY A 213 12.36 -15.32 6.34
C GLY A 213 11.16 -15.97 7.03
N LEU A 214 10.00 -15.32 6.96
CA LEU A 214 8.74 -15.83 7.51
C LEU A 214 8.28 -17.10 6.79
N LYS A 215 8.40 -17.18 5.46
CA LYS A 215 8.11 -18.41 4.69
C LYS A 215 9.02 -19.56 5.10
N LYS A 216 10.33 -19.32 5.28
CA LYS A 216 11.29 -20.32 5.76
C LYS A 216 10.90 -20.84 7.17
N GLN A 217 10.25 -20.03 8.00
CA GLN A 217 9.70 -20.43 9.30
C GLN A 217 8.35 -21.18 9.20
N GLY A 218 7.82 -21.40 7.99
CA GLY A 218 6.59 -22.14 7.72
C GLY A 218 5.29 -21.35 7.85
N TYR A 219 5.35 -20.01 7.89
CA TYR A 219 4.14 -19.18 7.95
C TYR A 219 3.43 -19.08 6.62
N HIS A 220 2.09 -19.07 6.65
CA HIS A 220 1.25 -18.47 5.63
C HIS A 220 1.26 -16.95 5.84
N VAL A 221 1.80 -16.20 4.89
CA VAL A 221 2.06 -14.77 5.03
C VAL A 221 0.91 -13.97 4.43
N THR A 222 0.21 -13.21 5.26
CA THR A 222 -0.74 -12.18 4.83
C THR A 222 -0.09 -10.81 4.98
N LEU A 223 -0.03 -10.02 3.91
CA LEU A 223 0.44 -8.64 3.95
C LEU A 223 -0.73 -7.66 4.00
N MET A 224 -0.83 -6.88 5.08
CA MET A 224 -1.73 -5.74 5.20
C MET A 224 -1.02 -4.49 4.68
N THR A 225 -1.54 -3.90 3.60
CA THR A 225 -0.93 -2.73 2.95
C THR A 225 -1.97 -1.92 2.16
N SER A 226 -1.53 -0.87 1.46
CA SER A 226 -2.36 -0.09 0.52
C SER A 226 -2.27 -0.64 -0.91
N GLU A 227 -3.21 -0.24 -1.79
CA GLU A 227 -3.20 -0.65 -3.21
C GLU A 227 -1.87 -0.34 -3.93
N PRO A 228 -1.29 0.89 -3.80
CA PRO A 228 0.03 1.16 -4.38
C PRO A 228 1.13 0.25 -3.83
N GLY A 229 1.03 -0.18 -2.57
CA GLY A 229 1.96 -1.13 -1.96
C GLY A 229 1.88 -2.51 -2.61
N VAL A 230 0.66 -2.99 -2.88
CA VAL A 230 0.45 -4.27 -3.58
C VAL A 230 1.13 -4.26 -4.94
N ASP A 231 1.06 -3.15 -5.69
CA ASP A 231 1.64 -3.08 -7.03
C ASP A 231 3.11 -3.48 -7.09
N VAL A 232 3.91 -3.13 -6.10
CA VAL A 232 5.34 -3.47 -6.12
C VAL A 232 5.64 -4.89 -5.66
N VAL A 233 4.77 -5.52 -4.85
CA VAL A 233 5.03 -6.85 -4.26
C VAL A 233 4.04 -7.94 -4.69
N LYS A 234 3.07 -7.66 -5.56
CA LYS A 234 1.99 -8.61 -5.94
C LYS A 234 2.44 -9.94 -6.54
N HIS A 235 3.66 -10.02 -7.02
CA HIS A 235 4.24 -11.25 -7.57
C HIS A 235 5.34 -11.84 -6.68
N ASP A 236 5.47 -11.38 -5.44
CA ASP A 236 6.38 -11.98 -4.48
C ASP A 236 5.82 -13.35 -4.03
N PRO A 237 6.52 -14.47 -4.32
CA PRO A 237 6.05 -15.82 -3.98
C PRO A 237 6.03 -16.08 -2.48
N ASN A 238 6.58 -15.18 -1.68
CA ASN A 238 6.61 -15.28 -0.22
C ASN A 238 5.38 -14.63 0.44
N ILE A 239 4.48 -14.02 -0.34
CA ILE A 239 3.21 -13.46 0.14
C ILE A 239 2.08 -14.34 -0.36
N ASP A 240 1.30 -14.91 0.55
CA ASP A 240 0.18 -15.80 0.20
C ASP A 240 -1.15 -15.06 0.06
N LYS A 241 -1.34 -13.98 0.83
CA LYS A 241 -2.59 -13.20 0.83
C LYS A 241 -2.33 -11.72 1.05
N PHE A 242 -3.15 -10.88 0.43
CA PHE A 242 -3.15 -9.44 0.68
C PHE A 242 -4.41 -9.04 1.45
N MET A 243 -4.23 -8.18 2.44
CA MET A 243 -5.28 -7.43 3.11
C MET A 243 -5.07 -5.96 2.77
N ILE A 244 -5.94 -5.40 1.94
CA ILE A 244 -5.73 -4.07 1.37
C ILE A 244 -6.64 -3.07 2.08
N LEU A 245 -6.07 -1.94 2.49
CA LEU A 245 -6.80 -0.81 3.04
C LEU A 245 -6.58 0.43 2.20
N ASP A 246 -7.63 1.24 2.05
CA ASP A 246 -7.49 2.57 1.47
C ASP A 246 -6.88 3.52 2.50
N ARG A 247 -6.26 4.59 2.01
CA ARG A 247 -5.73 5.64 2.87
C ARG A 247 -6.86 6.23 3.72
N ASP A 248 -6.60 6.40 5.01
CA ASP A 248 -7.53 6.96 5.99
C ASP A 248 -8.86 6.18 6.15
N GLN A 249 -8.97 4.95 5.61
CA GLN A 249 -10.15 4.09 5.76
C GLN A 249 -10.43 3.77 7.22
N ILE A 250 -9.38 3.50 7.99
CA ILE A 250 -9.47 3.38 9.44
C ILE A 250 -8.92 4.68 10.05
N PRO A 251 -9.74 5.43 10.82
CA PRO A 251 -9.25 6.63 11.48
C PRO A 251 -8.04 6.34 12.38
N ASN A 252 -7.05 7.23 12.38
CA ASN A 252 -5.82 7.05 13.16
C ASN A 252 -6.08 6.75 14.65
N ALA A 253 -7.13 7.32 15.22
CA ALA A 253 -7.52 7.06 16.61
C ALA A 253 -7.99 5.62 16.87
N ASN A 254 -8.36 4.89 15.83
CA ASN A 254 -8.89 3.52 15.89
C ASN A 254 -7.91 2.46 15.33
N LEU A 255 -6.76 2.87 14.80
CA LEU A 255 -5.78 1.92 14.23
C LEU A 255 -5.28 0.92 15.27
N GLY A 256 -5.10 1.34 16.52
CA GLY A 256 -4.68 0.44 17.60
C GLY A 256 -5.67 -0.70 17.82
N ASP A 257 -6.96 -0.36 17.96
CA ASP A 257 -8.04 -1.35 18.18
C ASP A 257 -8.19 -2.28 16.96
N PHE A 258 -8.10 -1.72 15.75
CA PHE A 258 -8.15 -2.47 14.51
C PHE A 258 -6.99 -3.49 14.41
N TRP A 259 -5.76 -3.08 14.71
CA TRP A 259 -4.61 -3.97 14.70
C TRP A 259 -4.68 -5.03 15.81
N GLU A 260 -5.14 -4.67 17.01
CA GLU A 260 -5.34 -5.62 18.10
C GLU A 260 -6.38 -6.69 17.74
N TYR A 261 -7.49 -6.28 17.10
CA TYR A 261 -8.50 -7.21 16.61
C TYR A 261 -7.92 -8.23 15.62
N HIS A 262 -7.21 -7.76 14.60
CA HIS A 262 -6.63 -8.63 13.59
C HIS A 262 -5.47 -9.47 14.13
N ALA A 263 -4.65 -8.94 15.06
CA ALA A 263 -3.56 -9.68 15.68
C ALA A 263 -4.04 -10.98 16.36
N LYS A 264 -5.22 -10.96 16.97
CA LYS A 264 -5.81 -12.12 17.65
C LYS A 264 -6.21 -13.26 16.69
N LYS A 265 -6.34 -12.98 15.39
CA LYS A 265 -6.74 -13.97 14.37
C LYS A 265 -5.56 -14.69 13.71
N TYR A 266 -4.33 -14.28 13.99
CA TYR A 266 -3.12 -14.85 13.42
C TYR A 266 -2.23 -15.42 14.51
N THR A 267 -1.45 -16.45 14.19
CA THR A 267 -0.50 -17.02 15.16
C THR A 267 0.65 -16.05 15.45
N LYS A 268 0.90 -15.08 14.55
CA LYS A 268 1.89 -14.01 14.73
C LYS A 268 1.40 -12.72 14.07
N PHE A 269 1.63 -11.58 14.72
CA PHE A 269 1.43 -10.26 14.16
C PHE A 269 2.75 -9.49 14.13
N VAL A 270 3.07 -8.90 12.97
CA VAL A 270 4.30 -8.15 12.74
C VAL A 270 3.93 -6.78 12.19
N ASN A 271 4.04 -5.73 13.02
CA ASN A 271 3.78 -4.36 12.58
C ASN A 271 5.07 -3.67 12.14
N LEU A 272 5.32 -3.66 10.83
CA LEU A 272 6.45 -2.93 10.21
C LEU A 272 6.10 -1.48 9.86
N SER A 273 4.84 -1.06 9.97
CA SER A 273 4.42 0.31 9.65
C SER A 273 5.01 1.36 10.59
N GLU A 274 5.49 0.93 11.75
CA GLU A 274 6.18 1.78 12.71
C GLU A 274 7.69 1.54 12.78
N SER A 275 8.23 0.67 11.94
CA SER A 275 9.63 0.24 12.04
C SER A 275 10.64 1.35 11.73
N VAL A 276 10.38 2.15 10.71
CA VAL A 276 11.25 3.26 10.32
C VAL A 276 10.69 4.59 10.82
N GLU A 277 9.52 4.98 10.32
CA GLU A 277 8.95 6.29 10.65
C GLU A 277 8.43 6.36 12.09
N GLY A 278 7.92 5.26 12.62
CA GLY A 278 7.39 5.22 13.98
C GLY A 278 8.44 5.01 15.05
N THR A 279 9.39 4.13 14.80
CA THR A 279 10.40 3.74 15.79
C THR A 279 11.59 4.71 15.83
N PHE A 280 12.02 5.21 14.68
CA PHE A 280 13.24 5.99 14.56
C PHE A 280 13.02 7.48 14.33
N LEU A 281 11.90 7.87 13.72
CA LEU A 281 11.65 9.27 13.39
C LEU A 281 11.00 10.02 14.57
N ALA A 282 11.55 11.15 14.88
CA ALA A 282 11.11 12.03 15.96
C ALA A 282 9.86 12.83 15.58
N MET A 283 8.81 12.15 15.14
CA MET A 283 7.54 12.79 14.80
C MET A 283 6.69 13.04 16.05
N PRO A 284 6.01 14.20 16.14
CA PRO A 284 5.03 14.44 17.19
C PRO A 284 3.99 13.31 17.24
N GLY A 285 3.68 12.84 18.45
CA GLY A 285 2.74 11.73 18.64
C GLY A 285 3.34 10.32 18.52
N ARG A 286 4.61 10.19 18.10
CA ARG A 286 5.33 8.91 18.10
C ARG A 286 6.09 8.70 19.40
N THR A 287 6.28 7.44 19.80
CA THR A 287 6.92 7.09 21.10
C THR A 287 8.30 7.72 21.26
N LEU A 288 9.11 7.70 20.22
CA LEU A 288 10.49 8.21 20.24
C LEU A 288 10.59 9.73 20.20
N HIS A 289 9.50 10.46 19.94
CA HIS A 289 9.52 11.93 19.95
C HIS A 289 9.99 12.50 21.30
N LYS A 290 9.71 11.80 22.39
CA LYS A 290 10.08 12.21 23.76
C LYS A 290 11.49 11.80 24.16
N PHE A 291 12.21 11.04 23.35
CA PHE A 291 13.57 10.63 23.68
C PHE A 291 14.55 11.80 23.55
N PRO A 292 15.64 11.82 24.35
CA PRO A 292 16.69 12.82 24.18
C PRO A 292 17.25 12.83 22.75
N PRO A 293 17.60 14.01 22.20
CA PRO A 293 18.09 14.13 20.82
C PRO A 293 19.21 13.16 20.45
N ALA A 294 20.20 13.00 21.35
CA ALA A 294 21.33 12.08 21.12
C ALA A 294 20.88 10.61 20.95
N LEU A 295 19.90 10.17 21.74
CA LEU A 295 19.34 8.81 21.61
C LEU A 295 18.54 8.66 20.31
N ARG A 296 17.76 9.67 19.95
CA ARG A 296 17.01 9.68 18.69
C ARG A 296 17.94 9.56 17.48
N HIS A 297 19.02 10.35 17.43
CA HIS A 297 20.02 10.26 16.38
C HIS A 297 20.66 8.87 16.29
N LYS A 298 21.02 8.29 17.43
CA LYS A 298 21.58 6.94 17.47
C LYS A 298 20.60 5.90 16.90
N LEU A 299 19.32 5.98 17.26
CA LEU A 299 18.29 5.05 16.78
C LEU A 299 18.00 5.23 15.29
N LEU A 300 18.06 6.46 14.77
CA LEU A 300 17.89 6.77 13.35
C LEU A 300 18.97 6.14 12.47
N ASP A 301 20.16 5.89 13.00
CA ASP A 301 21.28 5.34 12.23
C ASP A 301 21.32 3.79 12.22
N TYR A 302 20.35 3.13 12.87
CA TYR A 302 20.21 1.69 12.76
C TYR A 302 19.74 1.30 11.34
N ASN A 303 20.29 0.20 10.82
CA ASN A 303 19.94 -0.29 9.51
C ASN A 303 18.44 -0.66 9.42
N TYR A 304 17.75 -0.09 8.44
CA TYR A 304 16.30 -0.24 8.29
C TYR A 304 15.87 -1.70 8.08
N VAL A 305 16.67 -2.45 7.33
CA VAL A 305 16.39 -3.87 7.05
C VAL A 305 16.62 -4.71 8.30
N GLU A 306 17.71 -4.49 9.04
CA GLU A 306 17.96 -5.18 10.32
C GLU A 306 16.80 -4.99 11.30
N VAL A 307 16.37 -3.74 11.48
CA VAL A 307 15.24 -3.44 12.39
C VAL A 307 13.96 -4.18 11.99
N GLN A 308 13.67 -4.24 10.70
CA GLN A 308 12.49 -4.95 10.21
C GLN A 308 12.61 -6.46 10.45
N HIS A 309 13.81 -7.03 10.29
CA HIS A 309 14.06 -8.45 10.59
C HIS A 309 13.95 -8.74 12.09
N ASP A 310 14.48 -7.86 12.94
CA ASP A 310 14.37 -8.00 14.41
C ASP A 310 12.91 -7.95 14.86
N ILE A 311 12.12 -6.98 14.36
CA ILE A 311 10.68 -6.89 14.65
C ILE A 311 9.94 -8.14 14.18
N ALA A 312 10.28 -8.64 13.01
CA ALA A 312 9.68 -9.85 12.45
C ALA A 312 10.17 -11.15 13.12
N GLY A 313 11.26 -11.10 13.89
CA GLY A 313 11.88 -12.27 14.50
C GLY A 313 12.36 -13.27 13.46
N VAL A 314 12.99 -12.78 12.39
CA VAL A 314 13.63 -13.59 11.35
C VAL A 314 15.12 -13.29 11.30
N PRO A 315 15.97 -14.24 10.87
CA PRO A 315 17.40 -13.96 10.69
C PRO A 315 17.64 -12.83 9.71
N HIS A 316 18.65 -12.00 9.96
CA HIS A 316 19.03 -10.90 9.07
C HIS A 316 19.45 -11.45 7.70
N ASP A 317 18.76 -11.02 6.66
CA ASP A 317 19.01 -11.36 5.25
C ASP A 317 18.63 -10.13 4.39
N PRO A 318 19.58 -9.27 4.04
CA PRO A 318 19.30 -7.98 3.38
C PRO A 318 18.91 -8.12 1.90
N GLN A 319 18.37 -9.25 1.48
CA GLN A 319 17.99 -9.54 0.10
C GLN A 319 16.65 -8.88 -0.27
N ILE A 320 16.69 -7.59 -0.59
CA ILE A 320 15.57 -6.87 -1.19
C ILE A 320 15.39 -7.36 -2.62
N LYS A 321 14.17 -7.76 -3.00
CA LYS A 321 13.91 -8.34 -4.31
C LYS A 321 12.57 -7.92 -4.89
N PHE A 322 12.63 -7.42 -6.13
CA PHE A 322 11.46 -7.21 -6.98
C PHE A 322 11.23 -8.44 -7.87
N TYR A 323 9.98 -8.86 -8.00
CA TYR A 323 9.58 -10.01 -8.83
C TYR A 323 8.85 -9.52 -10.07
N ALA A 324 9.59 -9.35 -11.17
CA ALA A 324 9.03 -9.02 -12.47
C ALA A 324 8.44 -10.25 -13.15
N THR A 325 7.30 -10.08 -13.84
CA THR A 325 6.70 -11.12 -14.65
C THR A 325 7.50 -11.36 -15.95
N PRO A 326 7.28 -12.51 -16.65
CA PRO A 326 7.89 -12.74 -17.95
C PRO A 326 7.57 -11.64 -18.98
N GLU A 327 6.34 -11.12 -18.95
CA GLU A 327 5.86 -10.06 -19.85
C GLU A 327 6.57 -8.73 -19.56
N GLU A 328 6.71 -8.37 -18.29
CA GLU A 328 7.43 -7.18 -17.84
C GLU A 328 8.91 -7.25 -18.24
N LYS A 329 9.56 -8.40 -18.05
CA LYS A 329 10.94 -8.63 -18.51
C LYS A 329 11.08 -8.56 -20.03
N ALA A 330 10.12 -9.09 -20.77
CA ALA A 330 10.11 -9.01 -22.24
C ALA A 330 9.94 -7.56 -22.71
N TRP A 331 9.06 -6.80 -22.07
CA TRP A 331 8.87 -5.38 -22.31
C TRP A 331 10.16 -4.59 -22.05
N ALA A 332 10.81 -4.81 -20.92
CA ALA A 332 12.05 -4.13 -20.54
C ALA A 332 13.16 -4.38 -21.59
N ARG A 333 13.39 -5.65 -21.98
CA ARG A 333 14.36 -6.00 -23.04
C ARG A 333 14.03 -5.35 -24.38
N LYS A 334 12.76 -5.37 -24.79
CA LYS A 334 12.31 -4.74 -26.04
C LYS A 334 12.51 -3.22 -26.01
N THR A 335 12.33 -2.60 -24.87
CA THR A 335 12.54 -1.18 -24.66
C THR A 335 14.03 -0.86 -24.70
N ARG A 336 14.86 -1.62 -24.00
CA ARG A 336 16.34 -1.48 -23.99
C ARG A 336 16.95 -1.62 -25.39
N ALA A 337 16.44 -2.53 -26.20
CA ALA A 337 16.96 -2.79 -27.56
C ALA A 337 16.82 -1.60 -28.52
N LYS A 338 16.07 -0.55 -28.15
CA LYS A 338 15.91 0.68 -28.95
C LYS A 338 16.87 1.80 -28.53
N MET A 339 17.73 1.55 -27.56
CA MET A 339 18.63 2.53 -26.96
C MET A 339 20.08 2.26 -27.31
N GLY A 340 20.94 3.20 -27.01
CA GLY A 340 22.39 3.10 -27.25
C GLY A 340 23.09 1.99 -26.45
N ASP A 341 24.40 1.89 -26.64
CA ASP A 341 25.20 0.80 -26.05
C ASP A 341 25.20 0.85 -24.51
N ILE A 342 25.23 2.03 -23.95
CA ILE A 342 25.18 2.28 -22.50
C ILE A 342 23.89 3.02 -22.16
N VAL A 343 23.17 2.53 -21.17
CA VAL A 343 21.97 3.18 -20.66
C VAL A 343 22.14 3.56 -19.21
N VAL A 344 22.05 4.85 -18.93
CA VAL A 344 21.98 5.42 -17.58
C VAL A 344 20.51 5.62 -17.22
N MET A 345 20.01 4.90 -16.24
CA MET A 345 18.68 5.11 -15.71
C MET A 345 18.75 6.07 -14.53
N TRP A 346 17.95 7.13 -14.56
CA TRP A 346 17.94 8.16 -13.52
C TRP A 346 16.57 8.27 -12.87
N SER A 347 16.48 7.93 -11.59
CA SER A 347 15.29 8.21 -10.78
C SER A 347 15.37 9.65 -10.27
N LEU A 348 14.43 10.51 -10.69
CA LEU A 348 14.57 11.96 -10.53
C LEU A 348 14.27 12.46 -9.12
N ALA A 349 13.19 11.99 -8.51
CA ALA A 349 12.79 12.43 -7.18
C ALA A 349 12.09 11.31 -6.40
N GLY A 350 12.07 11.45 -5.09
CA GLY A 350 11.31 10.60 -4.18
C GLY A 350 10.02 11.29 -3.71
N SER A 351 9.49 10.82 -2.60
CA SER A 351 8.24 11.32 -1.99
C SER A 351 8.34 12.73 -1.40
N SER A 352 9.49 13.39 -1.47
CA SER A 352 9.74 14.70 -0.86
C SER A 352 10.68 15.55 -1.71
N VAL A 353 10.42 16.84 -1.76
CA VAL A 353 11.31 17.85 -2.40
C VAL A 353 12.73 17.86 -1.81
N HIS A 354 12.92 17.40 -0.57
CA HIS A 354 14.23 17.25 0.05
C HIS A 354 15.14 16.29 -0.72
N LYS A 355 14.58 15.41 -1.55
CA LYS A 355 15.30 14.40 -2.33
C LYS A 355 15.64 14.89 -3.74
N THR A 356 15.29 16.11 -4.11
CA THR A 356 15.59 16.67 -5.42
C THR A 356 17.03 17.17 -5.45
N TRP A 357 17.81 16.74 -6.46
CA TRP A 357 19.17 17.22 -6.72
C TRP A 357 19.19 18.15 -7.94
N SER A 358 19.87 19.28 -7.81
CA SER A 358 19.82 20.37 -8.81
C SER A 358 20.78 20.23 -10.00
N GLY A 359 21.73 19.29 -9.95
CA GLY A 359 22.76 19.13 -10.98
C GLY A 359 22.38 18.24 -12.17
N LEU A 360 21.10 17.86 -12.33
CA LEU A 360 20.62 16.94 -13.36
C LEU A 360 21.05 17.36 -14.78
N ASP A 361 20.70 18.59 -15.17
CA ASP A 361 20.93 19.09 -16.53
C ASP A 361 22.42 19.17 -16.88
N GLN A 362 23.25 19.52 -15.90
CA GLN A 362 24.70 19.62 -16.08
C GLN A 362 25.30 18.25 -16.38
N ILE A 363 24.89 17.21 -15.66
CA ILE A 363 25.38 15.84 -15.88
C ILE A 363 24.85 15.29 -17.20
N ILE A 364 23.58 15.47 -17.53
CA ILE A 364 23.04 15.02 -18.82
C ILE A 364 23.79 15.71 -19.96
N ALA A 365 24.01 17.03 -19.89
CA ALA A 365 24.76 17.76 -20.91
C ALA A 365 26.20 17.21 -21.06
N LEU A 366 26.89 16.94 -19.95
CA LEU A 366 28.23 16.34 -19.98
C LEU A 366 28.21 14.96 -20.66
N LEU A 367 27.21 14.12 -20.37
CA LEU A 367 27.06 12.81 -21.00
C LEU A 367 26.81 12.95 -22.52
N MET A 368 25.91 13.82 -22.92
CA MET A 368 25.57 14.03 -24.34
C MET A 368 26.74 14.58 -25.16
N ILE A 369 27.59 15.41 -24.54
CA ILE A 369 28.78 15.98 -25.19
C ILE A 369 29.92 14.96 -25.31
N ASN A 370 30.18 14.21 -24.24
CA ASN A 370 31.38 13.34 -24.15
C ASN A 370 31.15 11.92 -24.70
N TYR A 371 29.92 11.45 -24.81
CA TYR A 371 29.63 10.09 -25.23
C TYR A 371 28.53 10.07 -26.31
N LYS A 372 28.82 9.46 -27.47
CA LYS A 372 27.87 9.36 -28.57
C LYS A 372 26.87 8.20 -28.43
N ASN A 373 27.25 7.19 -27.67
CA ASN A 373 26.54 5.92 -27.53
C ASN A 373 25.97 5.69 -26.12
N VAL A 374 25.80 6.78 -25.36
CA VAL A 374 25.14 6.77 -24.05
C VAL A 374 23.73 7.35 -24.18
N ASP A 375 22.75 6.62 -23.70
CA ASP A 375 21.39 7.07 -23.55
C ASP A 375 21.08 7.28 -22.06
N VAL A 376 20.21 8.24 -21.76
CA VAL A 376 19.72 8.53 -20.41
C VAL A 376 18.22 8.30 -20.36
N VAL A 377 17.75 7.51 -19.41
CA VAL A 377 16.31 7.25 -19.18
C VAL A 377 15.91 7.92 -17.88
N LEU A 378 15.05 8.92 -17.95
CA LEU A 378 14.55 9.66 -16.79
C LEU A 378 13.25 9.00 -16.30
N VAL A 379 13.23 8.54 -15.04
CA VAL A 379 12.06 7.88 -14.46
C VAL A 379 11.57 8.62 -13.22
N GLY A 380 10.25 8.64 -13.04
CA GLY A 380 9.59 9.29 -11.93
C GLY A 380 8.07 9.27 -12.09
N GLY A 381 7.35 9.70 -11.07
CA GLY A 381 5.92 9.91 -11.14
C GLY A 381 5.53 11.13 -12.01
N PRO A 382 4.23 11.40 -12.16
CA PRO A 382 3.76 12.55 -12.92
C PRO A 382 4.32 13.89 -12.42
N GLU A 383 4.61 13.99 -11.14
CA GLU A 383 5.23 15.16 -10.50
C GLU A 383 6.66 15.44 -11.00
N CYS A 384 7.35 14.43 -11.52
CA CYS A 384 8.70 14.55 -12.04
C CYS A 384 8.76 15.06 -13.49
N VAL A 385 7.63 15.19 -14.19
CA VAL A 385 7.59 15.67 -15.59
C VAL A 385 8.21 17.06 -15.74
N LEU A 386 8.09 17.90 -14.71
CA LEU A 386 8.71 19.23 -14.71
C LEU A 386 10.25 19.17 -14.65
N LEU A 387 10.82 18.11 -14.07
CA LEU A 387 12.26 17.94 -13.93
C LEU A 387 12.92 17.41 -15.21
N GLU A 388 12.15 16.84 -16.14
CA GLU A 388 12.66 16.34 -17.42
C GLU A 388 12.48 17.37 -18.57
N ALA A 389 11.89 18.53 -18.29
CA ALA A 389 11.65 19.57 -19.29
C ALA A 389 12.97 20.14 -19.84
N GLY A 390 12.97 20.47 -21.14
CA GLY A 390 14.14 21.01 -21.85
C GLY A 390 14.93 19.97 -22.65
N TRP A 391 14.69 18.68 -22.42
CA TRP A 391 15.41 17.58 -23.10
C TRP A 391 14.61 16.95 -24.27
N GLU A 392 13.47 17.49 -24.65
CA GLU A 392 12.54 16.93 -25.66
C GLU A 392 13.16 16.77 -27.04
N LYS A 393 14.22 17.55 -27.35
CA LYS A 393 14.91 17.52 -28.65
C LYS A 393 16.11 16.57 -28.70
N GLU A 394 16.64 16.15 -27.56
CA GLU A 394 17.76 15.21 -27.49
C GLU A 394 17.23 13.76 -27.53
N LYS A 395 17.44 13.07 -28.63
CA LYS A 395 16.89 11.73 -28.87
C LYS A 395 17.45 10.65 -27.94
N ARG A 396 18.61 10.91 -27.33
CA ARG A 396 19.26 9.98 -26.39
C ARG A 396 18.82 10.20 -24.95
N VAL A 397 17.96 11.20 -24.69
CA VAL A 397 17.33 11.42 -23.39
C VAL A 397 15.87 10.99 -23.48
N HIS A 398 15.54 9.89 -22.82
CA HIS A 398 14.21 9.28 -22.85
C HIS A 398 13.39 9.81 -21.68
N LEU A 399 12.37 10.62 -22.00
CA LEU A 399 11.48 11.26 -21.03
C LEU A 399 10.33 10.31 -20.70
N THR A 400 10.42 9.61 -19.56
CA THR A 400 9.45 8.56 -19.20
C THR A 400 8.66 8.86 -17.93
N CYS A 401 8.90 9.99 -17.26
CA CYS A 401 8.16 10.38 -16.07
C CYS A 401 6.65 10.43 -16.33
N GLY A 402 5.87 9.84 -15.44
CA GLY A 402 4.43 9.73 -15.58
C GLY A 402 3.92 8.84 -16.74
N LYS A 403 4.83 8.26 -17.56
CA LYS A 403 4.49 7.39 -18.69
C LYS A 403 4.70 5.91 -18.37
N TRP A 404 5.78 5.60 -17.66
CA TRP A 404 6.03 4.25 -17.19
C TRP A 404 5.33 4.03 -15.84
N SER A 405 4.73 2.88 -15.69
CA SER A 405 4.28 2.41 -14.38
C SER A 405 5.48 2.15 -13.47
N ILE A 406 5.23 2.09 -12.15
CA ILE A 406 6.29 1.73 -11.20
C ILE A 406 6.89 0.36 -11.54
N ARG A 407 6.08 -0.63 -11.93
CA ARG A 407 6.56 -1.97 -12.27
C ARG A 407 7.40 -2.00 -13.54
N GLU A 408 7.05 -1.21 -14.56
CA GLU A 408 7.89 -1.03 -15.75
C GLU A 408 9.25 -0.43 -15.37
N SER A 409 9.26 0.61 -14.53
CA SER A 409 10.51 1.22 -14.05
C SER A 409 11.36 0.21 -13.27
N LEU A 410 10.75 -0.58 -12.37
CA LEU A 410 11.45 -1.60 -11.59
C LEU A 410 11.97 -2.75 -12.47
N SER A 411 11.20 -3.16 -13.48
CA SER A 411 11.60 -4.21 -14.42
C SER A 411 12.74 -3.79 -15.34
N PHE A 412 12.89 -2.49 -15.59
CA PHE A 412 13.94 -1.96 -16.45
C PHE A 412 15.31 -1.84 -15.74
N ILE A 413 15.36 -1.95 -14.40
CA ILE A 413 16.60 -1.89 -13.63
C ILE A 413 17.63 -2.93 -14.12
N ASP A 414 17.20 -4.15 -14.41
CA ASP A 414 18.08 -5.23 -14.89
C ASP A 414 18.64 -4.97 -16.29
N GLU A 415 18.09 -4.04 -17.04
CA GLU A 415 18.46 -3.73 -18.42
C GLU A 415 19.32 -2.46 -18.54
N CYS A 416 19.47 -1.66 -17.49
CA CYS A 416 20.33 -0.48 -17.50
C CYS A 416 21.77 -0.83 -17.13
N ASP A 417 22.71 0.02 -17.55
CA ASP A 417 24.14 -0.16 -17.30
C ASP A 417 24.61 0.57 -16.05
N VAL A 418 23.97 1.68 -15.71
CA VAL A 418 24.21 2.49 -14.50
C VAL A 418 22.86 3.02 -14.00
N LEU A 419 22.65 2.97 -12.69
CA LEU A 419 21.49 3.56 -12.04
C LEU A 419 21.93 4.73 -11.15
N ILE A 420 21.20 5.84 -11.20
CA ILE A 420 21.51 7.02 -10.39
C ILE A 420 20.21 7.67 -9.87
N GLY A 421 20.30 8.29 -8.72
CA GLY A 421 19.20 9.08 -8.16
C GLY A 421 19.27 9.21 -6.66
N PRO A 422 18.33 9.94 -6.06
CA PRO A 422 18.18 10.01 -4.62
C PRO A 422 17.60 8.69 -4.05
N GLU A 423 17.55 8.58 -2.76
CA GLU A 423 16.94 7.47 -2.00
C GLU A 423 15.44 7.32 -2.30
N THR A 424 15.12 6.59 -3.37
CA THR A 424 13.78 6.38 -3.90
C THR A 424 13.39 4.90 -3.89
N GLY A 425 12.11 4.61 -4.18
CA GLY A 425 11.65 3.22 -4.32
C GLY A 425 12.39 2.46 -5.42
N VAL A 426 12.79 3.13 -6.51
CA VAL A 426 13.57 2.52 -7.60
C VAL A 426 14.96 2.10 -7.11
N LEU A 427 15.66 2.99 -6.38
CA LEU A 427 16.99 2.68 -5.82
C LEU A 427 16.90 1.58 -4.75
N ASN A 428 15.86 1.60 -3.89
CA ASN A 428 15.62 0.52 -2.91
C ASN A 428 15.41 -0.84 -3.60
N ALA A 429 14.62 -0.89 -4.68
CA ALA A 429 14.41 -2.12 -5.43
C ALA A 429 15.69 -2.64 -6.10
N ALA A 430 16.62 -1.74 -6.43
CA ALA A 430 17.91 -2.06 -7.02
C ALA A 430 18.98 -2.48 -5.99
N ALA A 431 18.69 -2.45 -4.70
CA ALA A 431 19.68 -2.69 -3.64
C ALA A 431 20.58 -3.90 -3.91
N ASN A 432 19.99 -5.03 -4.25
CA ASN A 432 20.66 -6.32 -4.47
C ASN A 432 20.77 -6.70 -5.97
N VAL A 433 20.49 -5.78 -6.88
CA VAL A 433 20.67 -5.99 -8.32
C VAL A 433 22.13 -5.70 -8.72
N ASP A 434 22.68 -6.54 -9.60
CA ASP A 434 24.04 -6.39 -10.14
C ASP A 434 24.11 -5.26 -11.20
N VAL A 435 23.77 -4.05 -10.77
CA VAL A 435 23.92 -2.81 -11.54
C VAL A 435 24.64 -1.79 -10.67
N PRO A 436 25.70 -1.12 -11.15
CA PRO A 436 26.36 -0.07 -10.39
C PRO A 436 25.43 1.12 -10.20
N LYS A 437 25.43 1.65 -8.96
CA LYS A 437 24.52 2.70 -8.52
C LYS A 437 25.25 3.89 -7.94
N ILE A 438 24.76 5.08 -8.23
CA ILE A 438 25.11 6.32 -7.53
C ILE A 438 23.85 6.78 -6.78
N VAL A 439 23.93 6.83 -5.45
CA VAL A 439 22.79 7.15 -4.59
C VAL A 439 23.05 8.44 -3.85
N PHE A 440 22.15 9.41 -3.99
CA PHE A 440 22.18 10.65 -3.23
C PHE A 440 21.44 10.48 -1.92
N LEU A 441 22.14 10.63 -0.80
CA LEU A 441 21.56 10.52 0.54
C LEU A 441 21.22 11.90 1.09
N SER A 442 19.93 12.16 1.26
CA SER A 442 19.42 13.40 1.87
C SER A 442 19.15 13.25 3.36
N HIS A 443 18.28 12.34 3.75
CA HIS A 443 17.90 12.10 5.15
C HIS A 443 18.46 10.79 5.71
N SER A 444 18.80 9.84 4.86
CA SER A 444 19.40 8.59 5.29
C SER A 444 20.94 8.69 5.40
N SER A 445 21.54 7.75 6.10
CA SER A 445 22.98 7.54 6.14
C SER A 445 23.36 6.29 5.34
N VAL A 446 24.66 6.09 5.11
CA VAL A 446 25.16 4.83 4.54
C VAL A 446 24.78 3.67 5.45
N GLU A 447 24.94 3.84 6.77
CA GLU A 447 24.68 2.79 7.75
C GLU A 447 23.22 2.34 7.77
N ASN A 448 22.28 3.30 7.80
CA ASN A 448 20.87 2.94 7.93
C ASN A 448 20.22 2.46 6.63
N LEU A 449 20.75 2.82 5.46
CA LEU A 449 20.09 2.51 4.18
C LEU A 449 20.96 1.67 3.24
N THR A 450 22.16 2.15 2.86
CA THR A 450 22.89 1.60 1.72
C THR A 450 24.03 0.67 2.09
N ARG A 451 24.28 0.42 3.37
CA ARG A 451 25.40 -0.40 3.86
C ARG A 451 25.49 -1.78 3.17
N ASP A 452 24.34 -2.41 2.98
CA ASP A 452 24.24 -3.77 2.43
C ASP A 452 23.91 -3.79 0.92
N TRP A 453 23.91 -2.63 0.25
CA TRP A 453 23.58 -2.56 -1.17
C TRP A 453 24.78 -2.91 -2.05
N LEU A 454 24.56 -3.74 -3.06
CA LEU A 454 25.59 -4.14 -4.00
C LEU A 454 26.01 -2.97 -4.93
N HIS A 455 27.28 -2.86 -5.24
CA HIS A 455 27.85 -1.94 -6.25
C HIS A 455 27.38 -0.49 -6.12
N THR A 456 27.35 0.03 -4.89
CA THR A 456 26.75 1.32 -4.58
C THR A 456 27.78 2.36 -4.17
N THR A 457 27.78 3.50 -4.86
CA THR A 457 28.45 4.73 -4.45
C THR A 457 27.43 5.65 -3.82
N SER A 458 27.50 5.82 -2.51
CA SER A 458 26.63 6.73 -1.76
C SER A 458 27.28 8.10 -1.66
N LEU A 459 26.58 9.15 -2.11
CA LEU A 459 27.00 10.54 -2.05
C LEU A 459 26.12 11.31 -1.08
N TRP A 460 26.72 12.05 -0.19
CA TRP A 460 26.04 12.88 0.80
C TRP A 460 26.86 14.13 1.11
N SER A 461 26.21 15.16 1.63
CA SER A 461 26.90 16.36 2.09
C SER A 461 27.79 16.05 3.29
N LYS A 462 29.09 16.24 3.14
CA LYS A 462 30.10 16.09 4.21
C LYS A 462 30.29 17.36 5.03
N GLU A 463 29.85 18.50 4.52
CA GLU A 463 30.12 19.82 5.06
C GLU A 463 28.89 20.53 5.65
N THR A 464 27.69 20.06 5.37
CA THR A 464 26.46 20.74 5.79
C THR A 464 26.25 20.64 7.29
N LYS A 465 26.33 21.76 7.95
CA LYS A 465 25.89 21.93 9.33
C LYS A 465 24.41 22.29 9.36
N CYS A 466 23.53 21.32 9.15
CA CYS A 466 22.10 21.55 9.30
C CYS A 466 21.59 20.98 10.64
N LYS A 467 20.49 21.56 11.13
CA LYS A 467 19.87 21.16 12.40
C LYS A 467 19.43 19.69 12.44
N GLY A 468 19.10 19.13 11.28
CA GLY A 468 18.60 17.76 11.15
C GLY A 468 19.69 16.69 11.30
N ARG A 469 20.92 17.00 10.88
CA ARG A 469 22.05 16.05 10.91
C ARG A 469 22.91 16.14 12.16
N GLY A 470 22.70 17.11 13.02
CA GLY A 470 23.54 17.33 14.20
C GLY A 470 24.96 17.82 13.86
N ASN A 471 25.91 17.63 14.77
CA ASN A 471 27.27 18.12 14.63
C ASN A 471 28.24 17.10 14.02
N ASN A 472 27.79 15.94 13.55
CA ASN A 472 28.64 14.80 13.27
C ASN A 472 28.52 14.20 11.87
N GLU A 473 29.56 13.55 11.51
CA GLU A 473 29.92 12.61 10.49
C GLU A 473 28.74 11.75 9.99
N ALA A 474 27.85 12.37 9.19
CA ALA A 474 26.73 11.76 8.46
C ALA A 474 25.68 10.95 9.24
N PRO A 475 25.16 11.39 10.38
CA PRO A 475 23.95 10.77 10.94
C PRO A 475 22.73 11.09 10.06
N ALA A 476 21.76 10.18 10.06
CA ALA A 476 20.50 10.39 9.39
C ALA A 476 19.80 11.68 9.86
N CYS A 477 19.09 12.35 8.95
CA CYS A 477 18.37 13.57 9.27
C CYS A 477 17.09 13.27 10.07
N ASN A 478 16.95 13.85 11.25
CA ASN A 478 15.76 13.70 12.10
C ASN A 478 14.69 14.77 11.88
N LEU A 479 14.90 15.74 10.98
CA LEU A 479 13.96 16.83 10.73
C LEU A 479 13.13 16.68 9.45
N MET A 480 13.44 15.74 8.58
CA MET A 480 12.77 15.59 7.30
C MET A 480 11.24 15.49 7.41
N HIS A 481 10.74 14.83 8.45
CA HIS A 481 9.32 14.59 8.65
C HIS A 481 8.58 15.70 9.40
N PHE A 482 9.31 16.74 9.86
CA PHE A 482 8.69 17.93 10.46
C PHE A 482 8.22 18.96 9.42
N GLY A 483 8.53 18.72 8.13
CA GLY A 483 8.15 19.59 7.04
C GLY A 483 9.32 20.36 6.45
N TRP A 484 9.07 20.88 5.25
CA TRP A 484 10.07 21.61 4.48
C TRP A 484 10.58 22.88 5.16
N GLU A 485 9.75 23.52 5.97
CA GLU A 485 10.07 24.73 6.73
C GLU A 485 11.16 24.51 7.79
N HIS A 486 11.36 23.29 8.25
CA HIS A 486 12.42 22.95 9.21
C HIS A 486 13.76 22.62 8.54
N CYS A 487 13.77 22.47 7.23
CA CYS A 487 14.96 22.14 6.46
C CYS A 487 15.79 23.39 6.15
N THR A 488 17.12 23.27 6.17
CA THR A 488 17.99 24.30 5.62
C THR A 488 17.91 24.25 4.10
N LYS A 489 17.44 25.33 3.48
CA LYS A 489 17.30 25.47 2.04
C LYS A 489 18.53 26.15 1.45
N ASN A 490 18.92 25.72 0.26
CA ASN A 490 19.86 26.45 -0.56
C ASN A 490 19.12 27.53 -1.35
N GLU A 491 19.55 28.79 -1.24
CA GLU A 491 18.86 29.94 -1.84
C GLU A 491 18.95 29.98 -3.37
N GLU A 492 20.05 29.47 -3.94
CA GLU A 492 20.28 29.47 -5.38
C GLU A 492 19.46 28.40 -6.10
N THR A 493 19.42 27.19 -5.53
CA THR A 493 18.80 26.02 -6.18
C THR A 493 17.37 25.76 -5.70
N GLY A 494 16.98 26.31 -4.56
CA GLY A 494 15.70 26.02 -3.91
C GLY A 494 15.57 24.61 -3.34
N THR A 495 16.62 23.78 -3.41
CA THR A 495 16.64 22.42 -2.89
C THR A 495 17.13 22.39 -1.42
N ALA A 496 17.12 21.22 -0.79
CA ALA A 496 17.73 21.06 0.52
C ALA A 496 19.26 21.29 0.43
N GLN A 497 19.82 22.00 1.40
CA GLN A 497 21.25 22.34 1.40
C GLN A 497 22.13 21.08 1.30
N CYS A 498 21.78 20.00 2.00
CA CYS A 498 22.52 18.74 1.92
C CYS A 498 22.53 18.10 0.52
N MET A 499 21.49 18.35 -0.30
CA MET A 499 21.47 17.90 -1.68
C MET A 499 22.25 18.86 -2.59
N ALA A 500 22.16 20.17 -2.36
CA ALA A 500 22.92 21.16 -3.10
C ALA A 500 24.44 21.04 -2.89
N ASP A 501 24.87 20.57 -1.71
CA ASP A 501 26.29 20.37 -1.39
C ASP A 501 26.93 19.15 -2.09
N ILE A 502 26.12 18.25 -2.66
CA ILE A 502 26.65 17.17 -3.51
C ILE A 502 27.07 17.80 -4.85
N SER A 503 28.37 17.93 -5.05
CA SER A 503 28.89 18.66 -6.21
C SER A 503 28.68 17.92 -7.53
N THR A 504 28.41 18.67 -8.59
CA THR A 504 28.33 18.11 -9.95
C THR A 504 29.64 17.48 -10.40
N ASP A 505 30.79 18.00 -9.97
CA ASP A 505 32.11 17.43 -10.28
C ASP A 505 32.30 16.05 -9.66
N GLU A 506 31.86 15.85 -8.41
CA GLU A 506 31.91 14.54 -7.74
C GLU A 506 31.00 13.53 -8.47
N VAL A 507 29.79 13.92 -8.81
CA VAL A 507 28.84 13.08 -9.56
C VAL A 507 29.38 12.77 -10.95
N ALA A 508 29.90 13.77 -11.68
CA ALA A 508 30.52 13.59 -13.01
C ALA A 508 31.72 12.63 -12.98
N HIS A 509 32.57 12.75 -11.96
CA HIS A 509 33.70 11.85 -11.75
C HIS A 509 33.25 10.39 -11.61
N HIS A 510 32.33 10.11 -10.72
CA HIS A 510 31.80 8.76 -10.50
C HIS A 510 31.04 8.23 -11.72
N MET A 511 30.22 9.06 -12.36
CA MET A 511 29.46 8.68 -13.56
C MET A 511 30.40 8.30 -14.70
N LYS A 512 31.40 9.14 -14.99
CA LYS A 512 32.41 8.86 -16.00
C LYS A 512 33.12 7.52 -15.72
N HIS A 513 33.59 7.32 -14.50
CA HIS A 513 34.26 6.09 -14.10
C HIS A 513 33.39 4.84 -14.37
N LEU A 514 32.10 4.87 -13.98
CA LEU A 514 31.19 3.74 -14.20
C LEU A 514 30.91 3.51 -15.69
N ILE A 515 30.68 4.56 -16.46
CA ILE A 515 30.48 4.45 -17.92
C ILE A 515 31.70 3.86 -18.60
N ASP A 516 32.92 4.34 -18.28
CA ASP A 516 34.16 3.85 -18.87
C ASP A 516 34.39 2.35 -18.56
N ILE A 517 34.08 1.90 -17.34
CA ILE A 517 34.09 0.48 -16.98
C ILE A 517 33.08 -0.31 -17.83
N ARG A 518 31.85 0.16 -17.96
CA ARG A 518 30.79 -0.52 -18.74
C ARG A 518 31.13 -0.59 -20.23
N LEU A 519 31.68 0.47 -20.80
CA LEU A 519 32.18 0.48 -22.18
C LEU A 519 33.30 -0.57 -22.37
N LYS A 520 34.28 -0.60 -21.47
CA LYS A 520 35.35 -1.59 -21.49
C LYS A 520 34.82 -3.02 -21.40
N MET A 521 33.89 -3.29 -20.51
CA MET A 521 33.24 -4.62 -20.37
C MET A 521 32.55 -5.06 -21.65
N LYS A 522 31.96 -4.13 -22.41
CA LYS A 522 31.32 -4.37 -23.70
C LYS A 522 32.27 -4.35 -24.90
N GLY A 523 33.58 -4.17 -24.68
CA GLY A 523 34.59 -4.09 -25.75
C GLY A 523 34.51 -2.79 -26.57
N LEU A 524 33.86 -1.76 -26.04
CA LEU A 524 33.67 -0.46 -26.68
C LEU A 524 34.68 0.56 -26.16
N LYS A 525 35.00 1.57 -26.99
CA LYS A 525 35.87 2.69 -26.58
C LYS A 525 35.00 3.89 -26.23
N ALA A 526 35.41 4.68 -25.26
CA ALA A 526 34.93 6.04 -25.10
C ALA A 526 35.17 6.79 -26.40
N ALA A 527 34.19 7.49 -26.91
CA ALA A 527 34.27 8.18 -28.21
C ALA A 527 35.19 9.41 -28.11
#